data_473d7d6f1074091b6e606e9229253048
#
_entry.id   473d7d6f1074091b6e606e9229253048
#
_cell.length_a   1.000
_cell.length_b   1.000
_cell.length_c   1.000
_cell.angle_alpha   90.00
_cell.angle_beta   90.00
_cell.angle_gamma   90.00
#
_symmetry.space_group_name_H-M   'P 1'
#
loop_
_entity.id
_entity.type
_entity.pdbx_description
1 polymer ?
#
loop_
_entity_poly.entity_id
_entity_poly.type
_entity_poly.pdbx_seq_one_letter_code
_entity_poly.pdbx_strand_id
1 'polypeptide(L)'
;MANPNIVNVATINGGSLGFHLTTTAATALITATAEYIIKINSILVANVDRTNSATVDARIVKANHTPLGITNFDTSGTFYLAKTVNVPADDILVLVDKALYLLEGDVLQGSASVAGDLDLFLSYEVIIDA
;
A
#
# COMPACT_ATOMS: atom_id res chain seq x y z
N MET A 1 -17.67 -7.02 4.81
CA MET A 1 -16.88 -8.27 4.86
C MET A 1 -16.43 -8.54 6.29
N ALA A 2 -16.48 -9.79 6.70
CA ALA A 2 -15.93 -10.20 7.99
C ALA A 2 -14.41 -10.30 7.92
N ASN A 3 -13.75 -10.24 9.07
CA ASN A 3 -12.32 -10.50 9.15
C ASN A 3 -12.03 -11.94 8.72
N PRO A 4 -10.93 -12.18 8.01
CA PRO A 4 -10.59 -13.52 7.58
C PRO A 4 -10.22 -14.39 8.78
N ASN A 5 -10.52 -15.66 8.67
CA ASN A 5 -10.04 -16.66 9.59
C ASN A 5 -8.73 -17.23 9.05
N ILE A 6 -7.60 -16.74 9.54
CA ILE A 6 -6.29 -17.17 9.04
C ILE A 6 -5.94 -18.63 9.35
N VAL A 7 -6.72 -19.29 10.19
CA VAL A 7 -6.60 -20.73 10.40
C VAL A 7 -7.26 -21.52 9.27
N ASN A 8 -8.21 -20.91 8.57
CA ASN A 8 -9.02 -21.57 7.55
C ASN A 8 -8.90 -20.85 6.20
N VAL A 9 -7.67 -20.54 5.77
CA VAL A 9 -7.44 -19.97 4.44
C VAL A 9 -7.33 -21.07 3.40
N ALA A 10 -7.87 -20.81 2.21
CA ALA A 10 -7.78 -21.74 1.11
C ALA A 10 -6.40 -21.72 0.46
N THR A 11 -5.85 -20.53 0.25
CA THR A 11 -4.59 -20.34 -0.50
C THR A 11 -3.90 -19.07 -0.06
N ILE A 12 -2.56 -19.11 -0.07
CA ILE A 12 -1.72 -17.92 0.10
C ILE A 12 -0.77 -17.86 -1.10
N ASN A 13 -0.82 -16.75 -1.83
CA ASN A 13 0.04 -16.52 -3.00
C ASN A 13 0.93 -15.31 -2.75
N GLY A 14 2.24 -15.52 -2.83
CA GLY A 14 3.21 -14.44 -2.71
C GLY A 14 3.56 -13.82 -4.06
N GLY A 15 3.94 -12.55 -4.04
CA GLY A 15 4.37 -11.86 -5.24
C GLY A 15 5.01 -10.51 -4.94
N SER A 16 5.38 -9.82 -6.00
CA SER A 16 5.91 -8.48 -5.94
C SER A 16 5.39 -7.66 -7.10
N LEU A 17 5.27 -6.34 -6.88
CA LEU A 17 4.77 -5.39 -7.88
C LEU A 17 5.67 -4.16 -7.88
N GLY A 18 5.93 -3.64 -9.08
CA GLY A 18 6.62 -2.39 -9.27
C GLY A 18 5.70 -1.37 -9.93
N PHE A 19 5.79 -0.12 -9.50
CA PHE A 19 5.04 0.99 -10.04
C PHE A 19 5.97 2.15 -10.34
N HIS A 20 5.92 2.66 -11.56
CA HIS A 20 6.48 3.96 -11.87
C HIS A 20 5.45 5.01 -11.46
N LEU A 21 5.80 5.90 -10.54
CA LEU A 21 4.88 6.95 -10.09
C LEU A 21 4.88 8.08 -11.12
N THR A 22 4.00 7.94 -12.10
CA THR A 22 3.96 8.83 -13.29
C THR A 22 3.00 10.00 -13.15
N THR A 23 2.27 10.07 -12.02
CA THR A 23 1.32 11.16 -11.77
C THR A 23 1.63 11.88 -10.47
N THR A 24 1.28 13.17 -10.45
CA THR A 24 1.38 14.00 -9.24
C THR A 24 0.11 13.95 -8.42
N ALA A 25 -0.96 13.37 -8.97
CA ALA A 25 -2.22 13.15 -8.26
C ALA A 25 -2.25 11.74 -7.69
N ALA A 26 -2.92 11.57 -6.54
CA ALA A 26 -3.07 10.26 -5.93
C ALA A 26 -3.74 9.28 -6.89
N THR A 27 -3.08 8.15 -7.11
CA THR A 27 -3.51 7.12 -8.06
C THR A 27 -3.58 5.79 -7.35
N ALA A 28 -4.64 5.03 -7.63
CA ALA A 28 -4.78 3.68 -7.08
C ALA A 28 -3.67 2.77 -7.61
N LEU A 29 -2.95 2.14 -6.71
CA LEU A 29 -1.91 1.18 -7.04
C LEU A 29 -2.40 -0.24 -6.84
N ILE A 30 -3.00 -0.53 -5.68
CA ILE A 30 -3.56 -1.84 -5.36
C ILE A 30 -4.94 -1.65 -4.76
N THR A 31 -5.88 -2.44 -5.24
CA THR A 31 -7.22 -2.55 -4.64
C THR A 31 -7.44 -4.00 -4.23
N ALA A 32 -7.74 -4.21 -2.96
CA ALA A 32 -8.12 -5.54 -2.50
C ALA A 32 -9.54 -5.84 -2.93
N THR A 33 -9.70 -6.84 -3.79
CA THR A 33 -11.00 -7.23 -4.32
C THR A 33 -11.75 -8.15 -3.35
N ALA A 34 -13.00 -8.48 -3.68
CA ALA A 34 -13.84 -9.33 -2.85
C ALA A 34 -13.18 -10.69 -2.58
N GLU A 35 -13.32 -11.17 -1.36
CA GLU A 35 -12.80 -12.46 -0.88
C GLU A 35 -11.28 -12.51 -0.73
N TYR A 36 -10.57 -11.40 -0.98
CA TYR A 36 -9.11 -11.36 -0.84
C TYR A 36 -8.68 -10.44 0.27
N ILE A 37 -7.61 -10.85 0.94
CA ILE A 37 -6.82 -10.00 1.81
C ILE A 37 -5.43 -9.92 1.23
N ILE A 38 -4.89 -8.71 1.18
CA ILE A 38 -3.54 -8.50 0.70
C ILE A 38 -2.68 -8.12 1.90
N LYS A 39 -1.71 -8.98 2.20
CA LYS A 39 -0.70 -8.69 3.21
C LYS A 39 0.49 -8.06 2.51
N ILE A 40 0.74 -6.79 2.80
CA ILE A 40 1.91 -6.10 2.25
C ILE A 40 3.06 -6.29 3.22
N ASN A 41 4.16 -6.88 2.73
CA ASN A 41 5.32 -7.17 3.56
C ASN A 41 6.32 -6.03 3.59
N SER A 42 6.50 -5.34 2.45
CA SER A 42 7.41 -4.20 2.36
C SER A 42 7.02 -3.28 1.22
N ILE A 43 7.31 -2.00 1.38
CA ILE A 43 7.19 -0.99 0.32
C ILE A 43 8.48 -0.17 0.32
N LEU A 44 9.12 -0.12 -0.84
CA LEU A 44 10.32 0.68 -1.08
C LEU A 44 10.01 1.73 -2.13
N VAL A 45 10.57 2.92 -1.98
CA VAL A 45 10.48 3.99 -2.96
C VAL A 45 11.90 4.42 -3.33
N ALA A 46 12.23 4.35 -4.60
CA ALA A 46 13.53 4.74 -5.11
C ALA A 46 13.41 5.99 -5.97
N ASN A 47 14.29 6.95 -5.77
CA ASN A 47 14.40 8.11 -6.64
C ASN A 47 15.39 7.78 -7.75
N VAL A 48 14.92 7.78 -9.00
CA VAL A 48 15.74 7.46 -10.17
C VAL A 48 16.29 8.70 -10.85
N ASP A 49 15.97 9.88 -10.35
CA ASP A 49 16.60 11.13 -10.81
C ASP A 49 17.95 11.30 -10.12
N ARG A 50 18.96 11.57 -10.90
CA ARG A 50 20.33 11.75 -10.41
C ARG A 50 20.59 13.09 -9.75
N THR A 51 19.73 14.05 -9.98
CA THR A 51 20.04 15.45 -9.67
C THR A 51 19.10 16.03 -8.63
N ASN A 52 17.81 15.68 -8.71
CA ASN A 52 16.79 16.33 -7.93
C ASN A 52 16.11 15.35 -6.96
N SER A 53 15.83 15.83 -5.77
CA SER A 53 14.96 15.12 -4.85
C SER A 53 13.51 15.21 -5.29
N ALA A 54 12.70 14.26 -4.86
CA ALA A 54 11.24 14.28 -5.05
C ALA A 54 10.57 13.82 -3.76
N THR A 55 9.32 14.19 -3.58
CA THR A 55 8.55 13.72 -2.42
C THR A 55 7.54 12.67 -2.83
N VAL A 56 7.25 11.76 -1.93
CA VAL A 56 6.27 10.71 -2.12
C VAL A 56 5.09 10.89 -1.18
N ASP A 57 3.90 10.65 -1.70
CA ASP A 57 2.69 10.45 -0.91
C ASP A 57 2.25 9.01 -1.09
N ALA A 58 1.97 8.33 0.00
CA ALA A 58 1.37 7.00 -0.02
C ALA A 58 0.30 6.94 1.05
N ARG A 59 -0.86 6.43 0.68
CA ARG A 59 -2.00 6.41 1.60
C ARG A 59 -2.88 5.21 1.35
N ILE A 60 -3.64 4.84 2.37
CA ILE A 60 -4.64 3.79 2.29
C ILE A 60 -6.01 4.42 2.42
N VAL A 61 -6.87 4.16 1.44
CA VAL A 61 -8.30 4.48 1.52
C VAL A 61 -8.99 3.25 2.07
N LYS A 62 -9.43 3.35 3.33
CA LYS A 62 -10.09 2.26 4.02
C LYS A 62 -11.54 2.15 3.62
N ALA A 63 -11.96 0.96 3.25
CA ALA A 63 -13.36 0.63 3.12
C ALA A 63 -13.98 0.42 4.51
N ASN A 64 -15.32 0.45 4.57
CA ASN A 64 -16.02 0.26 5.82
C ASN A 64 -16.06 -1.22 6.17
N HIS A 65 -15.42 -1.57 7.28
CA HIS A 65 -15.35 -2.93 7.80
C HIS A 65 -15.85 -2.97 9.24
N THR A 66 -16.26 -4.16 9.67
CA THR A 66 -16.59 -4.44 11.07
C THR A 66 -15.52 -5.39 11.62
N PRO A 67 -14.46 -4.86 12.25
CA PRO A 67 -13.42 -5.71 12.81
C PRO A 67 -13.93 -6.48 14.01
N LEU A 68 -13.43 -7.70 14.15
CA LEU A 68 -13.84 -8.60 15.21
C LEU A 68 -13.18 -8.18 16.54
N GLY A 69 -14.01 -7.88 17.54
CA GLY A 69 -13.52 -7.61 18.89
C GLY A 69 -12.87 -6.24 19.10
N ILE A 70 -13.02 -5.33 18.14
CA ILE A 70 -12.42 -4.00 18.21
C ILE A 70 -13.52 -2.94 18.16
N THR A 71 -13.41 -1.97 19.06
CA THR A 71 -14.30 -0.80 19.11
C THR A 71 -13.45 0.47 19.14
N ASN A 72 -14.08 1.63 18.93
CA ASN A 72 -13.45 2.95 18.99
C ASN A 72 -12.36 3.12 17.92
N PHE A 73 -12.74 2.90 16.67
CA PHE A 73 -11.88 3.08 15.50
C PHE A 73 -12.62 3.90 14.44
N ASP A 74 -11.86 4.48 13.52
CA ASP A 74 -12.45 5.12 12.35
C ASP A 74 -12.83 4.04 11.34
N THR A 75 -14.11 3.96 10.99
CA THR A 75 -14.65 2.88 10.15
C THR A 75 -14.20 2.96 8.71
N SER A 76 -13.92 4.16 8.23
CA SER A 76 -13.45 4.40 6.86
C SER A 76 -12.66 5.69 6.81
N GLY A 77 -12.05 5.98 5.69
CA GLY A 77 -11.30 7.22 5.48
C GLY A 77 -9.98 6.99 4.80
N THR A 78 -9.22 8.07 4.66
CA THR A 78 -7.91 8.07 4.04
C THR A 78 -6.84 8.22 5.12
N PHE A 79 -5.91 7.27 5.14
CA PHE A 79 -4.83 7.24 6.13
C PHE A 79 -3.50 7.27 5.42
N TYR A 80 -2.64 8.22 5.76
CA TYR A 80 -1.35 8.38 5.12
C TYR A 80 -0.32 7.46 5.73
N LEU A 81 0.43 6.76 4.89
CA LEU A 81 1.66 6.08 5.26
C LEU A 81 2.84 7.04 5.15
N ALA A 82 2.81 7.90 4.13
CA ALA A 82 3.77 8.97 3.91
C ALA A 82 3.04 10.14 3.28
N LYS A 83 3.32 11.34 3.76
CA LYS A 83 2.79 12.57 3.17
C LYS A 83 3.94 13.53 2.96
N THR A 84 4.22 13.83 1.68
CA THR A 84 5.28 14.75 1.29
C THR A 84 6.65 14.38 1.90
N VAL A 85 6.95 13.07 1.91
CA VAL A 85 8.22 12.59 2.43
C VAL A 85 9.28 12.67 1.35
N ASN A 86 10.39 13.35 1.67
CA ASN A 86 11.46 13.57 0.70
C ASN A 86 12.27 12.31 0.44
N VAL A 87 12.50 12.02 -0.82
CA VAL A 87 13.42 10.98 -1.26
C VAL A 87 14.55 11.68 -2.03
N PRO A 88 15.76 11.74 -1.46
CA PRO A 88 16.88 12.38 -2.13
C PRO A 88 17.23 11.75 -3.48
N ALA A 89 17.89 12.52 -4.35
CA ALA A 89 18.34 12.02 -5.64
C ALA A 89 19.20 10.76 -5.46
N ASP A 90 19.00 9.78 -6.33
CA ASP A 90 19.72 8.50 -6.32
C ASP A 90 19.60 7.72 -4.99
N ASP A 91 18.58 8.00 -4.20
CA ASP A 91 18.41 7.37 -2.89
C ASP A 91 17.12 6.55 -2.82
N ILE A 92 16.96 5.83 -1.73
CA ILE A 92 15.86 4.92 -1.50
C ILE A 92 15.25 5.21 -0.13
N LEU A 93 13.92 5.14 -0.06
CA LEU A 93 13.16 5.24 1.18
C LEU A 93 12.49 3.89 1.45
N VAL A 94 12.76 3.31 2.60
CA VAL A 94 11.99 2.17 3.08
C VAL A 94 10.72 2.71 3.73
N LEU A 95 9.62 2.64 3.01
CA LEU A 95 8.35 3.20 3.48
C LEU A 95 7.68 2.28 4.49
N VAL A 96 7.65 0.99 4.17
CA VAL A 96 7.05 -0.05 5.02
C VAL A 96 8.01 -1.22 5.07
N ASP A 97 8.41 -1.62 6.27
CA ASP A 97 9.29 -2.78 6.50
C ASP A 97 8.63 -3.86 7.35
N LYS A 98 7.37 -3.66 7.74
CA LYS A 98 6.59 -4.63 8.51
C LYS A 98 5.25 -4.86 7.85
N ALA A 99 4.67 -6.02 8.11
CA ALA A 99 3.41 -6.41 7.48
C ALA A 99 2.27 -5.45 7.82
N LEU A 100 1.49 -5.09 6.81
CA LEU A 100 0.20 -4.46 6.97
C LEU A 100 -0.80 -5.13 6.04
N TYR A 101 -2.07 -5.06 6.40
CA TYR A 101 -3.13 -5.76 5.68
C TYR A 101 -4.04 -4.77 4.95
N LEU A 102 -4.32 -5.09 3.68
CA LEU A 102 -5.43 -4.48 2.97
C LEU A 102 -6.59 -5.47 2.97
N LEU A 103 -7.70 -5.06 3.54
CA LEU A 103 -8.92 -5.85 3.56
C LEU A 103 -9.74 -5.54 2.31
N GLU A 104 -10.79 -6.34 2.08
CA GLU A 104 -11.66 -6.16 0.92
C GLU A 104 -12.13 -4.72 0.75
N GLY A 105 -11.88 -4.15 -0.43
CA GLY A 105 -12.27 -2.79 -0.76
C GLY A 105 -11.24 -1.72 -0.37
N ASP A 106 -10.22 -2.05 0.39
CA ASP A 106 -9.15 -1.12 0.72
C ASP A 106 -8.29 -0.84 -0.51
N VAL A 107 -7.83 0.39 -0.64
CA VAL A 107 -7.01 0.83 -1.76
C VAL A 107 -5.73 1.46 -1.27
N LEU A 108 -4.60 0.97 -1.77
CA LEU A 108 -3.32 1.66 -1.63
C LEU A 108 -3.17 2.65 -2.78
N GLN A 109 -2.97 3.91 -2.46
CA GLN A 109 -2.75 4.97 -3.44
C GLN A 109 -1.37 5.57 -3.25
N GLY A 110 -0.80 6.07 -4.35
CA GLY A 110 0.50 6.74 -4.30
C GLY A 110 0.62 7.82 -5.35
N SER A 111 1.55 8.74 -5.11
CA SER A 111 1.91 9.80 -6.06
C SER A 111 3.31 10.31 -5.76
N ALA A 112 3.91 10.97 -6.75
CA ALA A 112 5.20 11.63 -6.61
C ALA A 112 5.05 13.12 -6.91
N SER A 113 5.89 13.94 -6.30
CA SER A 113 5.89 15.39 -6.59
C SER A 113 6.34 15.72 -8.00
N VAL A 114 7.14 14.84 -8.61
CA VAL A 114 7.58 14.95 -9.98
C VAL A 114 7.28 13.64 -10.70
N ALA A 115 6.55 13.73 -11.80
CA ALA A 115 6.14 12.55 -12.56
C ALA A 115 7.36 11.80 -13.11
N GLY A 116 7.43 10.51 -12.82
CA GLY A 116 8.48 9.64 -13.35
C GLY A 116 9.77 9.59 -12.55
N ASP A 117 9.93 10.40 -11.51
CA ASP A 117 11.16 10.41 -10.72
C ASP A 117 11.23 9.30 -9.67
N LEU A 118 10.09 8.81 -9.22
CA LEU A 118 10.03 7.80 -8.17
C LEU A 118 9.47 6.49 -8.68
N ASP A 119 10.15 5.41 -8.33
CA ASP A 119 9.68 4.04 -8.52
C ASP A 119 9.32 3.45 -7.16
N LEU A 120 8.16 2.83 -7.08
CA LEU A 120 7.69 2.15 -5.89
C LEU A 120 7.68 0.65 -6.14
N PHE A 121 8.25 -0.12 -5.23
CA PHE A 121 8.28 -1.57 -5.33
C PHE A 121 7.81 -2.17 -4.01
N LEU A 122 6.94 -3.17 -4.11
CA LEU A 122 6.40 -3.81 -2.92
C LEU A 122 6.35 -5.32 -3.07
N SER A 123 6.44 -6.00 -1.95
CA SER A 123 6.20 -7.43 -1.84
C SER A 123 4.92 -7.68 -1.05
N TYR A 124 4.19 -8.70 -1.43
CA TYR A 124 2.87 -8.97 -0.88
C TYR A 124 2.54 -10.45 -0.87
N GLU A 125 1.54 -10.79 -0.11
CA GLU A 125 0.87 -12.07 -0.15
C GLU A 125 -0.64 -11.84 -0.30
N VAL A 126 -1.28 -12.57 -1.20
CA VAL A 126 -2.74 -12.60 -1.31
C VAL A 126 -3.24 -13.79 -0.53
N ILE A 127 -4.12 -13.53 0.43
CA ILE A 127 -4.73 -14.55 1.28
C ILE A 127 -6.17 -14.70 0.82
N ILE A 128 -6.53 -15.92 0.44
CA ILE A 128 -7.87 -16.25 -0.02
C ILE A 128 -8.57 -16.99 1.09
N ASP A 129 -9.71 -16.46 1.53
CA ASP A 129 -10.53 -17.08 2.56
C ASP A 129 -11.18 -18.35 2.01
N ALA A 130 -11.23 -19.35 2.86
CA ALA A 130 -11.81 -20.64 2.49
C ALA A 130 -13.33 -20.61 2.55
#